data_cfc8df9737d708fcb4b2b35ff5ebc309
#
_entry.id   cfc8df9737d708fcb4b2b35ff5ebc309
#
_cell.length_a   1.000
_cell.length_b   1.000
_cell.length_c   1.000
_cell.angle_alpha   90.00
_cell.angle_beta   90.00
_cell.angle_gamma   90.00
#
_symmetry.space_group_name_H-M   'P 1'
#
loop_
_entity.id
_entity.type
_entity.pdbx_description
1 polymer ?
#
loop_
_entity_poly.entity_id
_entity_poly.type
_entity_poly.pdbx_seq_one_letter_code
_entity_poly.pdbx_strand_id
1 'polypeptide(L)'
;LVLTSLTKEALPIIRYRTRDLTRLLPGTARSMRRIEKLMGRTDDMIILRGVNVFPSQIEEQLLAHAGLSPHFQIELLREGRMDTMVLNVEANIQSSEDARARLAAGLQKRIKQMLGISAFAIVGQPGDVERSQGKAVRVIDKRPKT
;
A
#
# COMPACT_ATOMS: atom_id res chain seq x y z
N LEU A 1 -9.21 -7.75 -12.61
CA LEU A 1 -8.66 -8.75 -13.54
C LEU A 1 -9.40 -10.08 -13.36
N VAL A 2 -9.81 -10.70 -14.49
CA VAL A 2 -10.41 -12.04 -14.53
C VAL A 2 -9.61 -12.87 -15.51
N LEU A 3 -9.21 -14.07 -15.09
CA LEU A 3 -8.36 -14.97 -15.86
C LEU A 3 -9.09 -16.30 -16.13
N THR A 4 -8.82 -16.88 -17.31
CA THR A 4 -9.17 -18.26 -17.66
C THR A 4 -7.94 -18.93 -18.23
N SER A 5 -7.57 -20.10 -17.72
CA SER A 5 -6.50 -20.91 -18.32
C SER A 5 -7.05 -21.66 -19.52
N LEU A 6 -6.35 -21.60 -20.65
CA LEU A 6 -6.78 -22.28 -21.90
C LEU A 6 -6.14 -23.66 -22.09
N THR A 7 -4.95 -23.85 -21.53
CA THR A 7 -4.11 -25.05 -21.79
C THR A 7 -3.73 -25.82 -20.52
N LYS A 8 -4.16 -25.37 -19.35
CA LYS A 8 -3.79 -25.98 -18.08
C LYS A 8 -4.74 -27.16 -17.76
N GLU A 9 -4.26 -28.37 -17.82
CA GLU A 9 -5.04 -29.59 -17.56
C GLU A 9 -5.25 -29.84 -16.07
N ALA A 10 -4.20 -29.66 -15.26
CA ALA A 10 -4.29 -29.76 -13.81
C ALA A 10 -4.73 -28.44 -13.21
N LEU A 11 -5.76 -28.47 -12.36
CA LEU A 11 -6.37 -27.30 -11.72
C LEU A 11 -6.80 -26.22 -12.75
N PRO A 12 -7.79 -26.51 -13.62
CA PRO A 12 -8.26 -25.55 -14.59
C PRO A 12 -8.88 -24.35 -13.88
N ILE A 13 -8.46 -23.16 -14.27
CA ILE A 13 -8.97 -21.89 -13.73
C ILE A 13 -9.94 -21.31 -14.77
N ILE A 14 -11.22 -21.18 -14.41
CA ILE A 14 -12.25 -20.61 -15.27
C ILE A 14 -12.80 -19.35 -14.62
N ARG A 15 -12.68 -18.20 -15.30
CA ARG A 15 -13.19 -16.90 -14.88
C ARG A 15 -12.75 -16.53 -13.43
N TYR A 16 -11.53 -16.87 -13.06
CA TYR A 16 -10.98 -16.56 -11.76
C TYR A 16 -10.82 -15.05 -11.57
N ARG A 17 -11.52 -14.51 -10.59
CA ARG A 17 -11.45 -13.10 -10.23
C ARG A 17 -10.29 -12.88 -9.26
N THR A 18 -9.20 -12.30 -9.75
CA THR A 18 -7.97 -12.09 -8.95
C THR A 18 -8.11 -10.96 -7.94
N ARG A 19 -9.10 -10.07 -8.10
CA ARG A 19 -9.33 -8.81 -7.38
C ARG A 19 -8.28 -7.74 -7.65
N ASP A 20 -7.30 -8.00 -8.51
CA ASP A 20 -6.31 -7.00 -8.90
C ASP A 20 -6.93 -5.95 -9.82
N LEU A 21 -6.53 -4.70 -9.63
CA LEU A 21 -6.88 -3.56 -10.45
C LEU A 21 -5.80 -3.34 -11.50
N THR A 22 -6.19 -3.40 -12.76
CA THR A 22 -5.33 -3.15 -13.91
C THR A 22 -6.16 -2.67 -15.09
N ARG A 23 -5.51 -2.29 -16.17
CA ARG A 23 -6.11 -1.88 -17.44
C ARG A 23 -5.52 -2.70 -18.59
N LEU A 24 -6.35 -3.04 -19.57
CA LEU A 24 -5.91 -3.64 -20.81
C LEU A 24 -5.32 -2.56 -21.73
N LEU A 25 -4.13 -2.82 -22.22
CA LEU A 25 -3.42 -1.96 -23.17
C LEU A 25 -3.42 -2.63 -24.56
N PRO A 26 -3.35 -1.86 -25.65
CA PRO A 26 -3.14 -2.39 -26.98
C PRO A 26 -1.86 -3.24 -27.05
N GLY A 27 -1.86 -4.24 -27.95
CA GLY A 27 -0.64 -4.96 -28.31
C GLY A 27 0.39 -4.02 -28.96
N THR A 28 1.67 -4.39 -28.89
CA THR A 28 2.75 -3.66 -29.58
C THR A 28 3.34 -4.50 -30.70
N ALA A 29 4.24 -5.43 -30.37
CA ALA A 29 4.89 -6.32 -31.35
C ALA A 29 4.06 -7.56 -31.70
N ARG A 30 3.01 -7.88 -30.92
CA ARG A 30 2.14 -9.03 -31.10
C ARG A 30 0.67 -8.60 -31.03
N SER A 31 -0.24 -9.38 -31.61
CA SER A 31 -1.68 -9.13 -31.60
C SER A 31 -2.31 -9.22 -30.21
N MET A 32 -1.65 -9.87 -29.23
CA MET A 32 -2.15 -10.02 -27.89
C MET A 32 -2.13 -8.70 -27.13
N ARG A 33 -3.22 -8.43 -26.38
CA ARG A 33 -3.30 -7.30 -25.47
C ARG A 33 -2.32 -7.48 -24.30
N ARG A 34 -1.84 -6.37 -23.80
CA ARG A 34 -1.01 -6.31 -22.58
C ARG A 34 -1.86 -5.87 -21.41
N ILE A 35 -1.45 -6.22 -20.21
CA ILE A 35 -1.99 -5.66 -18.98
C ILE A 35 -1.02 -4.58 -18.46
N GLU A 36 -1.58 -3.50 -17.94
CA GLU A 36 -0.81 -2.47 -17.24
C GLU A 36 -0.29 -3.01 -15.90
N LYS A 37 0.72 -2.35 -15.32
CA LYS A 37 1.17 -2.63 -13.95
C LYS A 37 -0.04 -2.67 -13.00
N LEU A 38 -0.09 -3.66 -12.13
CA LEU A 38 -1.15 -3.76 -11.13
C LEU A 38 -1.08 -2.54 -10.19
N MET A 39 -2.20 -1.82 -10.07
CA MET A 39 -2.28 -0.64 -9.22
C MET A 39 -2.57 -0.98 -7.75
N GLY A 40 -3.18 -2.13 -7.50
CA GLY A 40 -3.54 -2.61 -6.18
C GLY A 40 -4.63 -3.68 -6.28
N ARG A 41 -5.19 -4.05 -5.14
CA ARG A 41 -6.28 -5.03 -5.04
C ARG A 41 -7.54 -4.35 -4.51
N THR A 42 -8.70 -4.78 -5.00
CA THR A 42 -10.00 -4.22 -4.55
C THR A 42 -10.31 -4.55 -3.09
N ASP A 43 -9.76 -5.64 -2.56
CA ASP A 43 -9.93 -6.07 -1.17
C ASP A 43 -8.94 -5.41 -0.20
N ASP A 44 -7.86 -4.79 -0.71
CA ASP A 44 -6.89 -4.04 0.10
C ASP A 44 -7.16 -2.53 0.07
N MET A 45 -8.23 -2.10 -0.62
CA MET A 45 -8.56 -0.68 -0.76
C MET A 45 -9.07 -0.10 0.56
N ILE A 46 -8.43 0.98 0.99
CA ILE A 46 -8.82 1.78 2.15
C ILE A 46 -9.64 2.97 1.65
N ILE A 47 -10.82 3.19 2.23
CA ILE A 47 -11.56 4.44 2.02
C ILE A 47 -11.28 5.36 3.21
N LEU A 48 -10.62 6.48 2.94
CA LEU A 48 -10.28 7.48 3.96
C LEU A 48 -10.80 8.85 3.52
N ARG A 49 -11.77 9.40 4.24
CA ARG A 49 -12.39 10.71 3.93
C ARG A 49 -12.86 10.83 2.46
N GLY A 50 -13.43 9.75 1.90
CA GLY A 50 -13.90 9.71 0.52
C GLY A 50 -12.82 9.49 -0.54
N VAL A 51 -11.55 9.32 -0.14
CA VAL A 51 -10.44 9.02 -1.05
C VAL A 51 -10.11 7.53 -0.98
N ASN A 52 -9.95 6.89 -2.13
CA ASN A 52 -9.50 5.51 -2.25
C ASN A 52 -7.98 5.46 -2.15
N VAL A 53 -7.47 4.78 -1.14
CA VAL A 53 -6.04 4.62 -0.88
C VAL A 53 -5.67 3.15 -0.98
N PHE A 54 -4.61 2.84 -1.69
CA PHE A 54 -4.07 1.49 -1.79
C PHE A 54 -2.73 1.40 -1.04
N PRO A 55 -2.51 0.37 -0.20
CA PRO A 55 -1.23 0.15 0.48
C PRO A 55 -0.04 0.14 -0.47
N SER A 56 -0.22 -0.36 -1.71
CA SER A 56 0.81 -0.36 -2.75
C SER A 56 1.27 1.05 -3.16
N GLN A 57 0.38 2.04 -3.13
CA GLN A 57 0.74 3.45 -3.41
C GLN A 57 1.62 4.01 -2.29
N ILE A 58 1.32 3.67 -1.04
CA ILE A 58 2.13 4.06 0.12
C ILE A 58 3.50 3.40 0.04
N GLU A 59 3.56 2.09 -0.25
CA GLU A 59 4.80 1.34 -0.42
C GLU A 59 5.69 1.96 -1.51
N GLU A 60 5.12 2.38 -2.64
CA GLU A 60 5.86 3.05 -3.71
C GLU A 60 6.51 4.36 -3.22
N GLN A 61 5.81 5.14 -2.38
CA GLN A 61 6.38 6.36 -1.81
C GLN A 61 7.47 6.08 -0.77
N LEU A 62 7.34 5.00 -0.01
CA LEU A 62 8.38 4.56 0.93
C LEU A 62 9.65 4.13 0.18
N LEU A 63 9.51 3.30 -0.84
CA LEU A 63 10.64 2.83 -1.65
C LEU A 63 11.35 3.96 -2.41
N ALA A 64 10.61 5.00 -2.78
CA ALA A 64 11.16 6.19 -3.43
C ALA A 64 11.78 7.21 -2.45
N HIS A 65 11.65 6.99 -1.14
CA HIS A 65 12.18 7.88 -0.09
C HIS A 65 13.48 7.33 0.49
N ALA A 66 14.61 7.95 0.15
CA ALA A 66 15.90 7.56 0.69
C ALA A 66 15.89 7.62 2.24
N GLY A 67 16.35 6.56 2.88
CA GLY A 67 16.43 6.45 4.34
C GLY A 67 15.29 5.69 5.00
N LEU A 68 14.23 5.33 4.26
CA LEU A 68 13.15 4.50 4.76
C LEU A 68 13.27 3.04 4.28
N SER A 69 12.84 2.11 5.11
CA SER A 69 12.76 0.68 4.84
C SER A 69 11.39 0.34 4.19
N PRO A 70 11.27 -0.78 3.46
CA PRO A 70 9.99 -1.23 2.90
C PRO A 70 9.02 -1.77 3.95
N HIS A 71 9.43 -1.81 5.21
CA HIS A 71 8.61 -2.33 6.30
C HIS A 71 7.75 -1.23 6.88
N PHE A 72 6.44 -1.42 6.77
CA PHE A 72 5.48 -0.44 7.27
C PHE A 72 4.15 -1.09 7.66
N GLN A 73 3.41 -0.37 8.48
CA GLN A 73 2.05 -0.70 8.87
C GLN A 73 1.19 0.56 8.82
N ILE A 74 -0.02 0.41 8.35
CA ILE A 74 -1.03 1.46 8.26
C ILE A 74 -2.05 1.22 9.36
N GLU A 75 -2.22 2.17 10.25
CA GLU A 75 -3.30 2.16 11.22
C GLU A 75 -4.38 3.17 10.82
N LEU A 76 -5.62 2.71 10.82
CA LEU A 76 -6.78 3.56 10.60
C LEU A 76 -7.46 3.80 11.95
N LEU A 77 -7.59 5.05 12.32
CA LEU A 77 -8.20 5.49 13.55
C LEU A 77 -9.40 6.37 13.24
N ARG A 78 -10.31 6.49 14.21
CA ARG A 78 -11.39 7.48 14.14
C ARG A 78 -11.35 8.35 15.38
N GLU A 79 -11.11 9.64 15.16
CA GLU A 79 -11.09 10.67 16.20
C GLU A 79 -12.32 11.56 16.02
N GLY A 80 -13.32 11.38 16.89
CA GLY A 80 -14.60 12.04 16.74
C GLY A 80 -15.31 11.64 15.45
N ARG A 81 -15.43 12.57 14.52
CA ARG A 81 -16.07 12.33 13.20
C ARG A 81 -15.09 12.15 12.05
N MET A 82 -13.80 12.25 12.31
CA MET A 82 -12.79 12.22 11.27
C MET A 82 -11.94 10.93 11.34
N ASP A 83 -11.78 10.31 10.18
CA ASP A 83 -10.85 9.19 10.03
C ASP A 83 -9.42 9.71 9.88
N THR A 84 -8.50 9.08 10.59
CA THR A 84 -7.07 9.41 10.60
C THR A 84 -6.26 8.18 10.17
N MET A 85 -5.21 8.41 9.41
CA MET A 85 -4.26 7.39 9.00
C MET A 85 -2.91 7.66 9.65
N VAL A 86 -2.38 6.65 10.33
CA VAL A 86 -1.03 6.64 10.89
C VAL A 86 -0.20 5.62 10.14
N LEU A 87 0.98 6.03 9.70
CA LEU A 87 1.96 5.20 9.02
C LEU A 87 3.11 4.91 9.98
N ASN A 88 3.18 3.69 10.50
CA ASN A 88 4.32 3.20 11.26
C ASN A 88 5.34 2.64 10.28
N VAL A 89 6.52 3.22 10.20
CA VAL A 89 7.56 2.93 9.21
C VAL A 89 8.90 2.78 9.91
N GLU A 90 9.83 2.07 9.33
CA GLU A 90 11.19 1.96 9.84
C GLU A 90 12.19 2.77 9.02
N ALA A 91 13.19 3.33 9.69
CA ALA A 91 14.41 3.78 9.04
C ALA A 91 15.18 2.56 8.50
N ASN A 92 15.92 2.72 7.40
CA ASN A 92 16.74 1.64 6.85
C ASN A 92 18.04 1.38 7.65
N ILE A 93 18.46 2.35 8.45
CA ILE A 93 19.62 2.27 9.34
C ILE A 93 19.28 2.89 10.71
N GLN A 94 20.07 2.56 11.72
CA GLN A 94 19.99 3.21 13.03
C GLN A 94 20.17 4.72 12.87
N SER A 95 19.24 5.49 13.42
CA SER A 95 19.18 6.93 13.21
C SER A 95 18.81 7.68 14.50
N SER A 96 19.28 8.92 14.62
CA SER A 96 18.86 9.80 15.71
C SER A 96 17.37 10.15 15.62
N GLU A 97 16.78 10.57 16.73
CA GLU A 97 15.39 11.00 16.79
C GLU A 97 15.10 12.15 15.80
N ASP A 98 15.99 13.14 15.75
CA ASP A 98 15.86 14.27 14.81
C ASP A 98 15.92 13.83 13.35
N ALA A 99 16.76 12.84 13.03
CA ALA A 99 16.83 12.29 11.67
C ALA A 99 15.53 11.58 11.30
N ARG A 100 14.97 10.77 12.19
CA ARG A 100 13.69 10.08 11.99
C ARG A 100 12.53 11.07 11.89
N ALA A 101 12.53 12.13 12.69
CA ALA A 101 11.51 13.19 12.60
C ALA A 101 11.53 13.89 11.23
N ARG A 102 12.72 14.15 10.67
CA ARG A 102 12.85 14.69 9.29
C ARG A 102 12.35 13.72 8.23
N LEU A 103 12.65 12.43 8.35
CA LEU A 103 12.14 11.40 7.45
C LEU A 103 10.61 11.32 7.52
N ALA A 104 10.02 11.36 8.72
CA ALA A 104 8.58 11.37 8.93
C ALA A 104 7.91 12.58 8.26
N ALA A 105 8.45 13.78 8.47
CA ALA A 105 7.93 15.00 7.84
C ALA A 105 8.02 14.94 6.30
N GLY A 106 9.11 14.43 5.76
CA GLY A 106 9.29 14.21 4.33
C GLY A 106 8.25 13.25 3.76
N LEU A 107 8.02 12.12 4.43
CA LEU A 107 7.03 11.13 4.03
C LEU A 107 5.60 11.72 4.07
N GLN A 108 5.23 12.40 5.15
CA GLN A 108 3.92 13.04 5.29
C GLN A 108 3.64 14.02 4.14
N LYS A 109 4.63 14.84 3.78
CA LYS A 109 4.54 15.79 2.66
C LYS A 109 4.28 15.07 1.34
N ARG A 110 5.02 13.99 1.06
CA ARG A 110 4.86 13.18 -0.17
C ARG A 110 3.49 12.53 -0.24
N ILE A 111 3.04 11.90 0.84
CA ILE A 111 1.71 11.26 0.92
C ILE A 111 0.61 12.30 0.67
N LYS A 112 0.70 13.49 1.28
CA LYS A 112 -0.25 14.57 1.06
C LYS A 112 -0.27 15.06 -0.39
N GLN A 113 0.90 15.19 -1.02
CA GLN A 113 1.01 15.60 -2.43
C GLN A 113 0.42 14.56 -3.39
N MET A 114 0.61 13.27 -3.10
CA MET A 114 0.18 12.19 -3.98
C MET A 114 -1.31 11.86 -3.80
N LEU A 115 -1.78 11.73 -2.55
CA LEU A 115 -3.13 11.28 -2.23
C LEU A 115 -4.12 12.42 -1.96
N GLY A 116 -3.64 13.65 -1.76
CA GLY A 116 -4.47 14.78 -1.38
C GLY A 116 -4.97 14.76 0.07
N ILE A 117 -4.58 13.74 0.85
CA ILE A 117 -4.96 13.58 2.25
C ILE A 117 -3.73 13.64 3.18
N SER A 118 -3.95 14.14 4.40
CA SER A 118 -2.91 14.13 5.42
C SER A 118 -2.89 12.79 6.15
N ALA A 119 -1.70 12.24 6.35
CA ALA A 119 -1.41 11.09 7.20
C ALA A 119 -0.36 11.49 8.24
N PHE A 120 -0.39 10.88 9.41
CA PHE A 120 0.69 10.96 10.37
C PHE A 120 1.71 9.86 10.05
N ALA A 121 2.99 10.18 10.09
CA ALA A 121 4.05 9.18 9.94
C ALA A 121 4.89 9.14 11.22
N ILE A 122 5.16 7.94 11.68
CA ILE A 122 6.05 7.63 12.80
C ILE A 122 7.16 6.76 12.23
N VAL A 123 8.40 7.25 12.31
CA VAL A 123 9.57 6.50 11.83
C VAL A 123 10.31 5.94 13.02
N GLY A 124 10.26 4.62 13.17
CA GLY A 124 11.00 3.85 14.16
C GLY A 124 12.40 3.47 13.70
N GLN A 125 13.12 2.74 14.57
CA GLN A 125 14.39 2.11 14.24
C GLN A 125 14.18 0.86 13.37
N PRO A 126 15.22 0.33 12.72
CA PRO A 126 15.13 -0.97 12.06
C PRO A 126 14.69 -2.07 13.04
N GLY A 127 13.60 -2.76 12.73
CA GLY A 127 13.02 -3.82 13.56
C GLY A 127 11.83 -3.41 14.43
N ASP A 128 11.48 -2.13 14.48
CA ASP A 128 10.35 -1.65 15.30
C ASP A 128 8.97 -2.00 14.73
N VAL A 129 8.87 -2.22 13.43
CA VAL A 129 7.61 -2.66 12.81
C VAL A 129 7.50 -4.17 12.89
N GLU A 130 6.40 -4.66 13.47
CA GLU A 130 6.15 -6.08 13.66
C GLU A 130 6.21 -6.85 12.34
N ARG A 131 6.96 -7.96 12.33
CA ARG A 131 7.05 -8.89 11.19
C ARG A 131 5.95 -9.93 11.31
N SER A 132 5.00 -9.92 10.41
CA SER A 132 4.00 -10.99 10.37
C SER A 132 4.61 -12.28 9.81
N GLN A 133 4.38 -13.40 10.50
CA GLN A 133 4.70 -14.73 9.98
C GLN A 133 3.65 -15.09 8.91
N GLY A 134 4.03 -15.03 7.64
CA GLY A 134 3.14 -15.29 6.52
C GLY A 134 2.81 -14.05 5.69
N LYS A 135 1.53 -13.82 5.35
CA LYS A 135 1.13 -12.63 4.61
C LYS A 135 1.22 -11.40 5.52
N ALA A 136 1.97 -10.39 5.08
CA ALA A 136 2.09 -9.14 5.84
C ALA A 136 0.73 -8.47 6.04
N VAL A 137 0.29 -8.35 7.28
CA VAL A 137 -0.88 -7.54 7.65
C VAL A 137 -0.45 -6.08 7.65
N ARG A 138 -0.62 -5.41 6.51
CA ARG A 138 -0.18 -4.02 6.32
C ARG A 138 -1.18 -2.99 6.82
N VAL A 139 -2.44 -3.40 7.03
CA VAL A 139 -3.53 -2.49 7.43
C VAL A 139 -4.18 -3.00 8.69
N ILE A 140 -4.17 -2.18 9.72
CA ILE A 140 -4.90 -2.40 10.97
C ILE A 140 -6.02 -1.35 11.05
N ASP A 141 -7.24 -1.78 10.86
CA ASP A 141 -8.41 -0.90 11.00
C ASP A 141 -8.92 -0.94 12.45
N LYS A 142 -8.62 0.11 13.19
CA LYS A 142 -9.05 0.32 14.59
C LYS A 142 -10.31 1.21 14.69
N ARG A 143 -10.93 1.55 13.56
CA ARG A 143 -12.16 2.32 13.56
C ARG A 143 -13.30 1.51 14.14
N PRO A 144 -14.21 2.11 14.92
CA PRO A 144 -15.38 1.38 15.40
C PRO A 144 -16.20 0.88 14.21
N LYS A 145 -16.50 -0.42 14.23
CA LYS A 145 -17.40 -1.03 13.25
C LYS A 145 -18.80 -0.47 13.49
N THR A 146 -19.34 0.21 12.53
CA THR A 146 -20.75 0.68 12.51
C THR A 146 -21.67 -0.49 12.20
#